data_a0571e74a5bef866abcce6aab1844d10
#
_entry.id   a0571e74a5bef866abcce6aab1844d10
#
_cell.length_a   1.000
_cell.length_b   1.000
_cell.length_c   1.000
_cell.angle_alpha   90.00
_cell.angle_beta   90.00
_cell.angle_gamma   90.00
#
_symmetry.space_group_name_H-M   'P 1'
#
loop_
_entity.id
_entity.type
_entity.pdbx_description
1 polymer ?
#
loop_
_entity_poly.entity_id
_entity_poly.type
_entity_poly.pdbx_seq_one_letter_code
_entity_poly.pdbx_strand_id
1 'polypeptide(L)'
;MRGELEEILKEELRVLALNTRGRMKLTQNKMAEILAMSESSYSDIETGTYMCGTLTTILLLMEQKQPEIFLKKLHDKFQKLCEKEIQYQ
;
A
#
# COMPACT_ATOMS: atom_id res chain seq x y z
N MET A 1 -5.22 -17.81 -4.82
CA MET A 1 -5.78 -16.97 -3.72
C MET A 1 -4.74 -16.02 -3.14
N ARG A 2 -3.62 -16.55 -2.62
CA ARG A 2 -2.60 -15.70 -2.01
C ARG A 2 -1.99 -14.69 -3.00
N GLY A 3 -1.72 -15.10 -4.23
CA GLY A 3 -1.15 -14.22 -5.24
C GLY A 3 -2.05 -13.04 -5.59
N GLU A 4 -3.35 -13.27 -5.67
CA GLU A 4 -4.31 -12.21 -5.95
C GLU A 4 -4.45 -11.25 -4.78
N LEU A 5 -4.40 -11.76 -3.54
CA LEU A 5 -4.40 -10.91 -2.35
C LEU A 5 -3.15 -10.02 -2.30
N GLU A 6 -2.00 -10.58 -2.65
CA GLU A 6 -0.75 -9.80 -2.70
C GLU A 6 -0.80 -8.70 -3.76
N GLU A 7 -1.39 -8.98 -4.93
CA GLU A 7 -1.53 -7.98 -5.98
C GLU A 7 -2.47 -6.84 -5.56
N ILE A 8 -3.58 -7.18 -4.89
CA ILE A 8 -4.48 -6.17 -4.35
C ILE A 8 -3.75 -5.29 -3.32
N LEU A 9 -3.03 -5.92 -2.41
CA LEU A 9 -2.28 -5.20 -1.37
C LEU A 9 -1.23 -4.28 -1.99
N LYS A 10 -0.46 -4.79 -2.96
CA LYS A 10 0.57 -4.01 -3.63
C LYS A 10 -0.02 -2.75 -4.27
N GLU A 11 -1.12 -2.88 -4.99
CA GLU A 11 -1.77 -1.75 -5.67
C GLU A 11 -2.35 -0.75 -4.67
N GLU A 12 -2.98 -1.24 -3.60
CA GLU A 12 -3.54 -0.36 -2.58
C GLU A 12 -2.45 0.41 -1.83
N LEU A 13 -1.32 -0.24 -1.54
CA LEU A 13 -0.18 0.43 -0.90
C LEU A 13 0.49 1.43 -1.84
N ARG A 14 0.59 1.11 -3.13
CA ARG A 14 1.12 2.02 -4.13
C ARG A 14 0.31 3.32 -4.16
N VAL A 15 -1.00 3.19 -4.27
CA VAL A 15 -1.90 4.35 -4.32
C VAL A 15 -1.84 5.14 -3.00
N LEU A 16 -1.80 4.44 -1.87
CA LEU A 16 -1.69 5.09 -0.56
C LEU A 16 -0.41 5.92 -0.46
N ALA A 17 0.71 5.35 -0.92
CA ALA A 17 2.00 6.06 -0.89
C ALA A 17 1.96 7.31 -1.77
N LEU A 18 1.45 7.20 -3.00
CA LEU A 18 1.33 8.33 -3.91
C LEU A 18 0.45 9.43 -3.33
N ASN A 19 -0.71 9.07 -2.80
CA ASN A 19 -1.63 10.03 -2.22
C ASN A 19 -1.04 10.70 -0.99
N THR A 20 -0.35 9.95 -0.14
CA THR A 20 0.29 10.47 1.06
C THR A 20 1.40 11.46 0.70
N ARG A 21 2.26 11.09 -0.25
CA ARG A 21 3.33 11.97 -0.69
C ARG A 21 2.77 13.26 -1.30
N GLY A 22 1.73 13.14 -2.14
CA GLY A 22 1.08 14.31 -2.74
C GLY A 22 0.45 15.23 -1.70
N ARG A 23 -0.25 14.64 -0.72
CA ARG A 23 -0.88 15.40 0.37
C ARG A 23 0.15 16.15 1.20
N MET A 24 1.29 15.52 1.47
CA MET A 24 2.36 16.11 2.27
C MET A 24 3.28 17.00 1.43
N LYS A 25 3.10 17.02 0.12
CA LYS A 25 3.91 17.83 -0.82
C LYS A 25 5.39 17.53 -0.71
N LEU A 26 5.73 16.24 -0.62
CA LEU A 26 7.11 15.79 -0.46
C LEU A 26 7.68 15.28 -1.79
N THR A 27 9.01 15.39 -1.93
CA THR A 27 9.73 14.71 -3.00
C THR A 27 9.82 13.21 -2.68
N GLN A 28 10.16 12.41 -3.70
CA GLN A 28 10.38 10.97 -3.47
C GLN A 28 11.49 10.74 -2.45
N ASN A 29 12.55 11.54 -2.50
CA ASN A 29 13.67 11.43 -1.56
C ASN A 29 13.22 11.64 -0.12
N LYS A 30 12.43 12.70 0.12
CA LYS A 30 11.93 13.00 1.47
C LYS A 30 10.96 11.94 1.95
N MET A 31 10.09 11.44 1.07
CA MET A 31 9.18 10.37 1.44
C MET A 31 9.95 9.09 1.81
N ALA A 32 11.00 8.78 1.05
CA ALA A 32 11.85 7.64 1.35
C ALA A 32 12.49 7.77 2.74
N GLU A 33 12.97 8.98 3.10
CA GLU A 33 13.53 9.21 4.42
C GLU A 33 12.51 8.91 5.53
N ILE A 34 11.28 9.38 5.36
CA ILE A 34 10.20 9.14 6.35
C ILE A 34 9.94 7.64 6.50
N LEU A 35 10.01 6.91 5.39
CA LEU A 35 9.75 5.47 5.39
C LEU A 35 11.00 4.63 5.66
N ALA A 36 12.11 5.28 6.04
CA ALA A 36 13.38 4.62 6.39
C ALA A 36 13.90 3.72 5.29
N MET A 37 13.90 4.21 4.04
CA MET A 37 14.35 3.43 2.89
C MET A 37 15.07 4.32 1.88
N SER A 38 15.73 3.71 0.88
CA SER A 38 16.40 4.44 -0.17
C SER A 38 15.38 5.03 -1.15
N GLU A 39 15.78 6.10 -1.85
CA GLU A 39 14.92 6.71 -2.84
C GLU A 39 14.55 5.74 -3.97
N SER A 40 15.52 4.95 -4.43
CA SER A 40 15.25 3.99 -5.51
C SER A 40 14.28 2.90 -5.08
N SER A 41 14.39 2.41 -3.84
CA SER A 41 13.44 1.44 -3.31
C SER A 41 12.05 2.04 -3.20
N TYR A 42 11.95 3.28 -2.75
CA TYR A 42 10.67 3.96 -2.66
C TYR A 42 10.05 4.16 -4.07
N SER A 43 10.87 4.58 -5.03
CA SER A 43 10.42 4.77 -6.42
C SER A 43 9.81 3.47 -6.97
N ASP A 44 10.41 2.32 -6.65
CA ASP A 44 9.90 1.02 -7.08
C ASP A 44 8.51 0.73 -6.50
N ILE A 45 8.23 1.22 -5.31
CA ILE A 45 6.90 1.09 -4.71
C ILE A 45 5.88 1.92 -5.52
N GLU A 46 6.22 3.15 -5.86
CA GLU A 46 5.33 4.04 -6.61
C GLU A 46 5.05 3.55 -8.03
N THR A 47 6.01 2.86 -8.65
CA THR A 47 5.84 2.31 -9.99
C THR A 47 5.14 0.95 -9.99
N GLY A 48 4.94 0.35 -8.82
CA GLY A 48 4.34 -0.97 -8.72
C GLY A 48 5.30 -2.11 -9.01
N THR A 49 6.61 -1.81 -9.10
CA THR A 49 7.64 -2.82 -9.36
C THR A 49 7.90 -3.67 -8.11
N TYR A 50 7.66 -3.09 -6.94
CA TYR A 50 8.00 -3.72 -5.67
C TYR A 50 6.90 -3.47 -4.65
N MET A 51 6.61 -4.46 -3.81
CA MET A 51 5.64 -4.32 -2.75
C MET A 51 6.32 -3.85 -1.46
N CYS A 52 5.64 -2.99 -0.71
CA CYS A 52 6.13 -2.54 0.60
C CYS A 52 6.36 -3.71 1.54
N GLY A 53 7.49 -3.67 2.27
CA GLY A 53 7.69 -4.58 3.39
C GLY A 53 6.83 -4.20 4.59
N THR A 54 6.85 -5.04 5.61
CA THR A 54 6.02 -4.84 6.80
C THR A 54 6.32 -3.52 7.50
N LEU A 55 7.60 -3.20 7.72
CA LEU A 55 7.98 -1.94 8.39
C LEU A 55 7.49 -0.75 7.60
N THR A 56 7.73 -0.72 6.29
CA THR A 56 7.31 0.38 5.43
C THR A 56 5.80 0.55 5.47
N THR A 57 5.05 -0.56 5.44
CA THR A 57 3.59 -0.53 5.52
C THR A 57 3.13 0.11 6.83
N ILE A 58 3.72 -0.28 7.95
CA ILE A 58 3.36 0.29 9.26
C ILE A 58 3.67 1.78 9.30
N LEU A 59 4.87 2.18 8.84
CA LEU A 59 5.26 3.59 8.84
C LEU A 59 4.33 4.42 7.96
N LEU A 60 3.92 3.88 6.80
CA LEU A 60 3.00 4.56 5.90
C LEU A 60 1.62 4.73 6.54
N LEU A 61 1.13 3.71 7.25
CA LEU A 61 -0.14 3.79 7.96
C LEU A 61 -0.08 4.83 9.08
N MET A 62 1.06 4.96 9.76
CA MET A 62 1.24 5.95 10.82
C MET A 62 1.18 7.38 10.30
N GLU A 63 1.41 7.59 9.01
CA GLU A 63 1.29 8.93 8.40
C GLU A 63 -0.15 9.29 8.05
N GLN A 64 -1.10 8.37 8.22
CA GLN A 64 -2.49 8.61 7.92
C GLN A 64 -3.20 9.21 9.14
N LYS A 65 -4.11 10.17 8.90
CA LYS A 65 -4.97 10.68 9.97
C LYS A 65 -6.00 9.65 10.40
N GLN A 66 -6.48 8.87 9.43
CA GLN A 66 -7.50 7.84 9.66
C GLN A 66 -7.07 6.55 8.97
N PRO A 67 -6.10 5.82 9.55
CA PRO A 67 -5.62 4.58 8.92
C PRO A 67 -6.70 3.53 8.76
N GLU A 68 -7.75 3.58 9.55
CA GLU A 68 -8.88 2.65 9.45
C GLU A 68 -9.60 2.73 8.10
N ILE A 69 -9.55 3.89 7.43
CA ILE A 69 -10.16 4.02 6.09
C ILE A 69 -9.45 3.12 5.10
N PHE A 70 -8.12 3.11 5.12
CA PHE A 70 -7.34 2.23 4.26
C PHE A 70 -7.60 0.76 4.58
N LEU A 71 -7.61 0.43 5.87
CA LEU A 71 -7.82 -0.94 6.31
C LEU A 71 -9.20 -1.46 5.92
N LYS A 72 -10.23 -0.62 6.04
CA LYS A 72 -11.57 -0.99 5.63
C LYS A 72 -11.67 -1.23 4.13
N LYS A 73 -11.07 -0.35 3.34
CA LYS A 73 -11.06 -0.48 1.88
C LYS A 73 -10.37 -1.78 1.46
N LEU A 74 -9.24 -2.08 2.10
CA LEU A 74 -8.49 -3.30 1.83
C LEU A 74 -9.31 -4.53 2.22
N HIS A 75 -9.95 -4.48 3.39
CA HIS A 75 -10.81 -5.55 3.89
C HIS A 75 -11.93 -5.85 2.88
N ASP A 76 -12.59 -4.80 2.37
CA ASP A 76 -13.70 -4.96 1.43
C ASP A 76 -13.23 -5.63 0.14
N LYS A 77 -12.07 -5.24 -0.37
CA LYS A 77 -11.51 -5.84 -1.58
C LYS A 77 -11.11 -7.29 -1.38
N PHE A 78 -10.49 -7.60 -0.25
CA PHE A 78 -10.11 -8.97 0.10
C PHE A 78 -11.36 -9.85 0.24
N GLN A 79 -12.38 -9.32 0.90
CA GLN A 79 -13.62 -10.07 1.11
C GLN A 79 -14.32 -10.38 -0.20
N LYS A 80 -14.38 -9.43 -1.13
CA LYS A 80 -14.97 -9.66 -2.45
C LYS A 80 -14.25 -10.76 -3.21
N LEU A 81 -12.93 -10.80 -3.14
CA LEU A 81 -12.15 -11.85 -3.78
C LEU A 81 -12.44 -13.21 -3.14
N CYS A 82 -12.49 -13.27 -1.82
CA CYS A 82 -12.78 -14.50 -1.10
C CYS A 82 -14.19 -15.02 -1.41
N GLU A 83 -15.18 -14.14 -1.52
CA GLU A 83 -16.54 -14.50 -1.89
C GLU A 83 -16.60 -15.10 -3.30
N LYS A 84 -15.86 -14.51 -4.24
CA LYS A 84 -15.78 -15.06 -5.61
C LYS A 84 -15.21 -16.47 -5.60
N GLU A 85 -14.15 -16.70 -4.85
CA GLU A 85 -13.53 -18.03 -4.76
C GLU A 85 -14.49 -19.05 -4.19
N ILE A 86 -15.25 -18.67 -3.16
CA ILE A 86 -16.23 -19.55 -2.54
C ILE A 86 -17.36 -19.89 -3.53
N GLN A 87 -17.81 -18.92 -4.33
CA GLN A 87 -18.91 -19.12 -5.27
C GLN A 87 -18.56 -20.12 -6.39
N TYR A 88 -17.30 -20.26 -6.72
CA TYR A 88 -16.86 -21.15 -7.78
C TYR A 88 -16.39 -22.51 -7.28
N GLN A 89 -16.46 -22.74 -5.99
CA GLN A 89 -16.17 -24.04 -5.38
C GLN A 89 -17.47 -24.80 -5.11
#